data_240db70467d81dc1402587c82efcace2
#
_entry.id   240db70467d81dc1402587c82efcace2
#
_cell.length_a   1.000
_cell.length_b   1.000
_cell.length_c   1.000
_cell.angle_alpha   90.00
_cell.angle_beta   90.00
_cell.angle_gamma   90.00
#
_symmetry.space_group_name_H-M   'P 1'
#
loop_
_entity.id
_entity.type
_entity.pdbx_description
1 polymer ?
#
loop_
_entity_poly.entity_id
_entity_poly.type
_entity_poly.pdbx_seq_one_letter_code
_entity_poly.pdbx_strand_id
1 'polypeptide(L)'
;MRTWLVSMMGAVFALAPVWLFAGTETNAEKVAAGAAVYADYCSHCHGEQLQNTSGGVTFDLRRLRPDERSRFVNSVLNGKSQMPPWRGVLSLEQIEFIWMYIRANVDR
;
A
#
# COMPACT_ATOMS: atom_id res chain seq x y z
N MET A 1 -71.16 -23.62 -6.92
CA MET A 1 -69.82 -23.67 -7.54
C MET A 1 -69.02 -22.45 -7.08
N ARG A 2 -68.07 -22.66 -6.21
CA ARG A 2 -67.20 -21.59 -5.69
C ARG A 2 -65.92 -21.61 -6.51
N THR A 3 -65.72 -20.62 -7.36
CA THR A 3 -64.47 -20.41 -8.09
C THR A 3 -63.45 -19.81 -7.14
N TRP A 4 -62.44 -20.58 -6.80
CA TRP A 4 -61.28 -20.09 -6.04
C TRP A 4 -60.33 -19.37 -7.01
N LEU A 5 -60.34 -18.06 -6.93
CA LEU A 5 -59.29 -17.25 -7.60
C LEU A 5 -58.04 -17.40 -6.78
N VAL A 6 -57.09 -18.22 -7.26
CA VAL A 6 -55.74 -18.24 -6.69
C VAL A 6 -55.01 -17.03 -7.25
N SER A 7 -54.89 -16.01 -6.39
CA SER A 7 -54.07 -14.84 -6.67
C SER A 7 -52.63 -15.25 -6.53
N MET A 8 -51.96 -15.51 -7.66
CA MET A 8 -50.52 -15.67 -7.70
C MET A 8 -49.90 -14.30 -7.50
N MET A 9 -49.51 -13.99 -6.26
CA MET A 9 -48.61 -12.89 -5.98
C MET A 9 -47.22 -13.30 -6.46
N GLY A 10 -46.84 -12.88 -7.69
CA GLY A 10 -45.52 -12.97 -8.17
C GLY A 10 -44.59 -12.08 -7.35
N ALA A 11 -43.69 -12.68 -6.57
CA ALA A 11 -42.65 -11.93 -5.89
C ALA A 11 -41.68 -11.44 -6.98
N VAL A 12 -41.74 -10.15 -7.29
CA VAL A 12 -40.76 -9.49 -8.13
C VAL A 12 -39.51 -9.33 -7.28
N PHE A 13 -38.55 -10.23 -7.40
CA PHE A 13 -37.21 -10.01 -6.89
C PHE A 13 -36.56 -8.93 -7.75
N ALA A 14 -36.56 -7.69 -7.24
CA ALA A 14 -35.77 -6.63 -7.82
C ALA A 14 -34.30 -6.98 -7.57
N LEU A 15 -33.59 -7.43 -8.60
CA LEU A 15 -32.15 -7.52 -8.59
C LEU A 15 -31.61 -6.08 -8.54
N ALA A 16 -31.27 -5.61 -7.35
CA ALA A 16 -30.54 -4.36 -7.20
C ALA A 16 -29.21 -4.51 -7.92
N PRO A 17 -28.82 -3.56 -8.82
CA PRO A 17 -27.52 -3.61 -9.43
C PRO A 17 -26.46 -3.47 -8.33
N VAL A 18 -25.69 -4.52 -8.13
CA VAL A 18 -24.50 -4.45 -7.29
C VAL A 18 -23.50 -3.61 -8.09
N TRP A 19 -23.48 -2.32 -7.79
CA TRP A 19 -22.41 -1.45 -8.26
C TRP A 19 -21.13 -1.94 -7.55
N LEU A 20 -20.35 -2.73 -8.25
CA LEU A 20 -18.98 -3.00 -7.86
C LEU A 20 -18.24 -1.66 -7.94
N PHE A 21 -18.19 -0.96 -6.84
CA PHE A 21 -17.21 0.09 -6.66
C PHE A 21 -15.85 -0.60 -6.64
N ALA A 22 -15.17 -0.64 -7.78
CA ALA A 22 -13.73 -0.79 -7.81
C ALA A 22 -13.19 0.46 -7.11
N GLY A 23 -13.08 0.40 -5.77
CA GLY A 23 -12.69 1.52 -4.96
C GLY A 23 -11.28 1.92 -5.34
N THR A 24 -11.10 3.14 -5.81
CA THR A 24 -9.79 3.79 -5.85
C THR A 24 -9.28 3.82 -4.42
N GLU A 25 -8.15 3.16 -4.17
CA GLU A 25 -7.49 3.19 -2.87
C GLU A 25 -7.22 4.64 -2.45
N THR A 26 -7.56 4.95 -1.22
CA THR A 26 -7.28 6.28 -0.65
C THR A 26 -5.79 6.43 -0.34
N ASN A 27 -5.33 7.67 -0.20
CA ASN A 27 -3.96 7.93 0.22
C ASN A 27 -3.63 7.30 1.58
N ALA A 28 -4.57 7.30 2.52
CA ALA A 28 -4.41 6.65 3.82
C ALA A 28 -4.22 5.13 3.69
N GLU A 29 -4.97 4.47 2.81
CA GLU A 29 -4.82 3.04 2.53
C GLU A 29 -3.48 2.71 1.89
N LYS A 30 -3.02 3.53 0.96
CA LYS A 30 -1.69 3.39 0.32
C LYS A 30 -0.56 3.57 1.32
N VAL A 31 -0.65 4.55 2.20
CA VAL A 31 0.31 4.75 3.29
C VAL A 31 0.33 3.55 4.23
N ALA A 32 -0.83 3.02 4.61
CA ALA A 32 -0.93 1.83 5.45
C ALA A 32 -0.34 0.58 4.76
N ALA A 33 -0.61 0.40 3.46
CA ALA A 33 -0.01 -0.67 2.66
C ALA A 33 1.51 -0.53 2.59
N GLY A 34 2.01 0.68 2.41
CA GLY A 34 3.44 0.99 2.43
C GLY A 34 4.09 0.70 3.77
N ALA A 35 3.41 1.01 4.87
CA ALA A 35 3.86 0.69 6.22
C ALA A 35 4.02 -0.82 6.43
N ALA A 36 3.08 -1.63 5.94
CA ALA A 36 3.13 -3.08 6.05
C ALA A 36 4.30 -3.67 5.26
N VAL A 37 4.50 -3.24 4.02
CA VAL A 37 5.63 -3.68 3.19
C VAL A 37 6.96 -3.25 3.80
N TYR A 38 7.04 -2.02 4.30
CA TYR A 38 8.21 -1.51 4.99
C TYR A 38 8.57 -2.37 6.21
N ALA A 39 7.59 -2.73 7.03
CA ALA A 39 7.80 -3.56 8.21
C ALA A 39 8.39 -4.93 7.86
N ASP A 40 7.93 -5.53 6.76
CA ASP A 40 8.36 -6.87 6.35
C ASP A 40 9.73 -6.89 5.68
N TYR A 41 10.08 -5.86 4.90
CA TYR A 41 11.25 -5.90 4.02
C TYR A 41 12.33 -4.86 4.33
N CYS A 42 12.03 -3.82 5.04
CA CYS A 42 12.91 -2.67 5.21
C CYS A 42 13.33 -2.42 6.67
N SER A 43 12.43 -2.70 7.61
CA SER A 43 12.60 -2.31 9.01
C SER A 43 13.78 -2.98 9.70
N HIS A 44 14.19 -4.18 9.27
CA HIS A 44 15.31 -4.90 9.84
C HIS A 44 16.62 -4.11 9.78
N CYS A 45 16.81 -3.34 8.71
CA CYS A 45 18.00 -2.51 8.52
C CYS A 45 17.74 -1.03 8.78
N HIS A 46 16.56 -0.52 8.39
CA HIS A 46 16.22 0.89 8.49
C HIS A 46 15.50 1.29 9.78
N GLY A 47 15.16 0.32 10.64
CA GLY A 47 14.48 0.54 11.91
C GLY A 47 12.96 0.62 11.78
N GLU A 48 12.25 0.28 12.84
CA GLU A 48 10.78 0.17 12.84
C GLU A 48 10.07 1.52 12.62
N GLN A 49 10.72 2.62 12.98
CA GLN A 49 10.18 3.98 12.87
C GLN A 49 11.00 4.84 11.91
N LEU A 50 11.56 4.26 10.86
CA LEU A 50 12.48 4.93 9.93
C LEU A 50 13.78 5.41 10.58
N GLN A 51 13.96 5.12 11.85
CA GLN A 51 15.11 5.51 12.63
C GLN A 51 16.18 4.43 12.55
N ASN A 52 17.33 4.81 12.02
CA ASN A 52 18.48 3.93 11.90
C ASN A 52 18.93 3.41 13.25
N THR A 53 18.99 2.06 13.38
CA THR A 53 19.47 1.38 14.58
C THR A 53 20.87 0.75 14.40
N SER A 54 21.49 0.91 13.23
CA SER A 54 22.73 0.26 12.83
C SER A 54 24.00 1.06 13.17
N GLY A 55 23.89 2.12 13.98
CA GLY A 55 25.05 2.95 14.32
C GLY A 55 25.57 3.79 13.16
N GLY A 56 24.74 4.10 12.16
CA GLY A 56 25.09 4.93 11.02
C GLY A 56 25.49 4.14 9.76
N VAL A 57 25.48 2.82 9.80
CA VAL A 57 25.80 1.96 8.62
C VAL A 57 24.70 2.06 7.56
N THR A 58 23.44 2.14 8.00
CA THR A 58 22.27 2.26 7.12
C THR A 58 21.87 3.72 6.97
N PHE A 59 21.47 4.13 5.76
CA PHE A 59 20.98 5.48 5.51
C PHE A 59 19.71 5.76 6.36
N ASP A 60 19.70 6.92 7.03
CA ASP A 60 18.53 7.37 7.78
C ASP A 60 17.44 7.87 6.83
N LEU A 61 16.37 7.10 6.67
CA LEU A 61 15.28 7.40 5.74
C LEU A 61 14.52 8.70 6.06
N ARG A 62 14.63 9.20 7.30
CA ARG A 62 14.06 10.49 7.68
C ARG A 62 14.75 11.68 6.99
N ARG A 63 15.92 11.46 6.41
CA ARG A 63 16.69 12.44 5.65
C ARG A 63 16.33 12.51 4.17
N LEU A 64 15.52 11.59 3.67
CA LEU A 64 15.04 11.63 2.28
C LEU A 64 14.20 12.88 2.06
N ARG A 65 14.57 13.65 1.04
CA ARG A 65 13.83 14.85 0.64
C ARG A 65 12.74 14.51 -0.36
N PRO A 66 11.69 15.36 -0.48
CA PRO A 66 10.60 15.13 -1.45
C PRO A 66 11.07 15.00 -2.90
N ASP A 67 12.17 15.63 -3.28
CA ASP A 67 12.75 15.58 -4.62
C ASP A 67 13.61 14.35 -4.90
N GLU A 68 13.79 13.47 -3.91
CA GLU A 68 14.65 12.28 -4.02
C GLU A 68 13.90 10.98 -4.33
N ARG A 69 12.63 11.08 -4.77
CA ARG A 69 11.83 9.90 -5.08
C ARG A 69 12.52 8.95 -6.08
N SER A 70 13.07 9.48 -7.16
CA SER A 70 13.75 8.66 -8.18
C SER A 70 14.96 7.93 -7.62
N ARG A 71 15.73 8.60 -6.77
CA ARG A 71 16.86 8.00 -6.06
C ARG A 71 16.39 6.85 -5.16
N PHE A 72 15.33 7.06 -4.42
CA PHE A 72 14.73 6.05 -3.55
C PHE A 72 14.29 4.82 -4.35
N VAL A 73 13.49 5.00 -5.38
CA VAL A 73 12.97 3.91 -6.23
C VAL A 73 14.13 3.13 -6.86
N ASN A 74 15.12 3.83 -7.40
CA ASN A 74 16.29 3.20 -8.01
C ASN A 74 17.10 2.38 -7.00
N SER A 75 17.31 2.89 -5.80
CA SER A 75 18.04 2.18 -4.74
C SER A 75 17.32 0.93 -4.28
N VAL A 76 15.99 0.97 -4.17
CA VAL A 76 15.19 -0.22 -3.81
C VAL A 76 15.23 -1.26 -4.92
N LEU A 77 15.07 -0.85 -6.17
CA LEU A 77 15.06 -1.79 -7.30
C LEU A 77 16.41 -2.46 -7.54
N ASN A 78 17.48 -1.72 -7.48
CA ASN A 78 18.81 -2.17 -7.92
C ASN A 78 19.79 -2.44 -6.78
N GLY A 79 19.40 -2.11 -5.55
CA GLY A 79 20.29 -2.14 -4.41
C GLY A 79 21.30 -1.00 -4.42
N LYS A 80 21.96 -0.82 -3.29
CA LYS A 80 23.05 0.15 -3.13
C LYS A 80 23.94 -0.27 -1.97
N SER A 81 25.25 -0.46 -2.22
CA SER A 81 26.19 -0.92 -1.20
C SER A 81 25.72 -2.25 -0.59
N GLN A 82 25.46 -2.31 0.71
CA GLN A 82 24.97 -3.51 1.39
C GLN A 82 23.46 -3.72 1.27
N MET A 83 22.73 -2.75 0.76
CA MET A 83 21.30 -2.89 0.51
C MET A 83 21.05 -3.79 -0.70
N PRO A 84 20.34 -4.93 -0.53
CA PRO A 84 20.07 -5.82 -1.65
C PRO A 84 19.06 -5.21 -2.63
N PRO A 85 19.08 -5.64 -3.91
CA PRO A 85 18.06 -5.25 -4.88
C PRO A 85 16.74 -5.97 -4.60
N TRP A 86 15.64 -5.24 -4.69
CA TRP A 86 14.30 -5.77 -4.49
C TRP A 86 13.52 -5.96 -5.80
N ARG A 87 14.18 -5.74 -6.92
CA ARG A 87 13.61 -6.01 -8.24
C ARG A 87 13.17 -7.47 -8.35
N GLY A 88 11.92 -7.69 -8.78
CA GLY A 88 11.34 -9.03 -8.85
C GLY A 88 10.76 -9.56 -7.54
N VAL A 89 11.02 -8.92 -6.41
CA VAL A 89 10.41 -9.22 -5.11
C VAL A 89 9.29 -8.23 -4.80
N LEU A 90 9.54 -6.94 -4.97
CA LEU A 90 8.56 -5.87 -4.79
C LEU A 90 8.14 -5.30 -6.14
N SER A 91 6.85 -5.03 -6.30
CA SER A 91 6.33 -4.30 -7.46
C SER A 91 6.64 -2.80 -7.33
N LEU A 92 6.63 -2.08 -8.45
CA LEU A 92 6.76 -0.62 -8.44
C LEU A 92 5.68 0.04 -7.58
N GLU A 93 4.46 -0.49 -7.61
CA GLU A 93 3.36 0.01 -6.79
C GLU A 93 3.66 -0.13 -5.29
N GLN A 94 4.16 -1.28 -4.86
CA GLN A 94 4.57 -1.49 -3.46
C GLN A 94 5.69 -0.52 -3.05
N ILE A 95 6.66 -0.28 -3.93
CA ILE A 95 7.74 0.67 -3.68
C ILE A 95 7.20 2.09 -3.56
N GLU A 96 6.22 2.47 -4.41
CA GLU A 96 5.54 3.77 -4.29
C GLU A 96 4.79 3.90 -2.96
N PHE A 97 4.14 2.86 -2.51
CA PHE A 97 3.44 2.89 -1.22
C PHE A 97 4.43 3.04 -0.06
N ILE A 98 5.60 2.41 -0.14
CA ILE A 98 6.67 2.63 0.84
C ILE A 98 7.12 4.10 0.83
N TRP A 99 7.31 4.68 -0.36
CA TRP A 99 7.65 6.09 -0.50
C TRP A 99 6.61 7.00 0.16
N MET A 100 5.32 6.74 -0.11
CA MET A 100 4.23 7.48 0.52
C MET A 100 4.23 7.35 2.04
N TYR A 101 4.50 6.15 2.56
CA TYR A 101 4.65 5.92 3.99
C TYR A 101 5.80 6.73 4.59
N ILE A 102 6.96 6.74 3.96
CA ILE A 102 8.10 7.53 4.42
C ILE A 102 7.74 9.02 4.44
N ARG A 103 7.20 9.55 3.35
CA ARG A 103 6.80 10.96 3.29
C ARG A 103 5.78 11.34 4.36
N ALA A 104 4.76 10.52 4.56
CA ALA A 104 3.74 10.75 5.57
C ALA A 104 4.30 10.83 6.99
N ASN A 105 5.41 10.17 7.28
CA ASN A 105 6.04 10.15 8.60
C ASN A 105 7.16 11.17 8.76
N VAL A 106 7.73 11.66 7.67
CA VAL A 106 8.84 12.64 7.69
C VAL A 106 8.33 14.08 7.55
N ASP A 107 7.24 14.28 6.82
CA ASP A 107 6.67 15.60 6.52
C ASP A 107 5.71 16.13 7.60
N ARG A 108 5.65 15.49 8.74
CA ARG A 108 4.82 15.91 9.89
C ARG A 108 5.37 17.15 10.56
#